data_489f4724b8430e2bb3339ed95ae3f16c
#
_entry.id   489f4724b8430e2bb3339ed95ae3f16c
#
_cell.length_a   1.000
_cell.length_b   1.000
_cell.length_c   1.000
_cell.angle_alpha   90.00
_cell.angle_beta   90.00
_cell.angle_gamma   90.00
#
_symmetry.space_group_name_H-M   'P 1'
#
loop_
_entity.id
_entity.type
_entity.pdbx_description
1 polymer ?
#
loop_
_entity_poly.entity_id
_entity_poly.type
_entity_poly.pdbx_seq_one_letter_code
_entity_poly.pdbx_strand_id
1 'polypeptide(L)'
;MDYQKIIDRYYPAGSALRDIYMHHCRQVADLALDIARERHLDVDLDQVEAAAMLHDIGIFLTNAPGIHCHGTEPYIKHGLLGSQLLQRDGIDEAIAAVARRHTGAGITNDEIRELSLPIPPGDYMPETLLERLVCYADKFYSKSGDMQRKSLERVRQSMSRHGGDTAARFEQLHREFTD
;
A
#
# COMPACT_ATOMS: atom_id res chain seq x y z
N MET A 1 7.04 -0.55 -17.51
CA MET A 1 6.44 -1.90 -17.31
C MET A 1 4.93 -1.85 -17.57
N ASP A 2 4.34 -2.89 -18.16
CA ASP A 2 2.89 -2.96 -18.39
C ASP A 2 2.20 -3.60 -17.16
N TYR A 3 1.99 -2.79 -16.11
CA TYR A 3 1.32 -3.23 -14.88
C TYR A 3 -0.15 -3.60 -15.12
N GLN A 4 -0.78 -3.09 -16.18
CA GLN A 4 -2.16 -3.40 -16.51
C GLN A 4 -2.37 -4.89 -16.79
N LYS A 5 -1.42 -5.54 -17.47
CA LYS A 5 -1.48 -7.00 -17.70
C LYS A 5 -1.45 -7.82 -16.41
N ILE A 6 -0.75 -7.34 -15.40
CA ILE A 6 -0.72 -7.99 -14.08
C ILE A 6 -2.06 -7.83 -13.38
N ILE A 7 -2.62 -6.61 -13.39
CA ILE A 7 -3.94 -6.36 -12.81
C ILE A 7 -5.01 -7.19 -13.50
N ASP A 8 -5.02 -7.24 -14.84
CA ASP A 8 -6.01 -7.99 -15.63
C ASP A 8 -5.99 -9.50 -15.34
N ARG A 9 -4.84 -10.03 -14.92
CA ARG A 9 -4.71 -11.45 -14.54
C ARG A 9 -5.47 -11.80 -13.28
N TYR A 10 -5.51 -10.88 -12.29
CA TYR A 10 -6.06 -11.16 -10.96
C TYR A 10 -7.41 -10.51 -10.70
N TYR A 11 -7.74 -9.46 -11.43
CA TYR A 11 -8.96 -8.68 -11.24
C TYR A 11 -9.80 -8.71 -12.52
N PRO A 12 -10.81 -9.59 -12.61
CA PRO A 12 -11.67 -9.68 -13.79
C PRO A 12 -12.34 -8.36 -14.13
N ALA A 13 -12.39 -8.02 -15.41
CA ALA A 13 -13.07 -6.82 -15.89
C ALA A 13 -14.55 -6.83 -15.48
N GLY A 14 -15.06 -5.67 -15.05
CA GLY A 14 -16.46 -5.50 -14.64
C GLY A 14 -16.79 -6.05 -13.25
N SER A 15 -15.81 -6.51 -12.47
CA SER A 15 -16.05 -6.89 -11.07
C SER A 15 -16.00 -5.67 -10.15
N ALA A 16 -16.89 -5.61 -9.15
CA ALA A 16 -16.91 -4.55 -8.15
C ALA A 16 -15.57 -4.40 -7.40
N LEU A 17 -14.90 -5.52 -7.14
CA LEU A 17 -13.57 -5.49 -6.54
C LEU A 17 -12.54 -4.79 -7.43
N ARG A 18 -12.58 -5.05 -8.76
CA ARG A 18 -11.70 -4.36 -9.70
C ARG A 18 -11.93 -2.85 -9.69
N ASP A 19 -13.18 -2.42 -9.67
CA ASP A 19 -13.51 -0.99 -9.67
C ASP A 19 -12.95 -0.30 -8.42
N ILE A 20 -13.10 -0.90 -7.24
CA ILE A 20 -12.52 -0.42 -5.98
C ILE A 20 -10.99 -0.38 -6.07
N TYR A 21 -10.38 -1.47 -6.52
CA TYR A 21 -8.92 -1.60 -6.65
C TYR A 21 -8.35 -0.51 -7.56
N MET A 22 -8.88 -0.41 -8.78
CA MET A 22 -8.41 0.56 -9.78
C MET A 22 -8.58 2.00 -9.31
N HIS A 23 -9.73 2.32 -8.69
CA HIS A 23 -9.98 3.66 -8.17
C HIS A 23 -8.99 4.02 -7.06
N HIS A 24 -8.83 3.15 -6.07
CA HIS A 24 -7.90 3.37 -4.95
C HIS A 24 -6.44 3.46 -5.42
N CYS A 25 -5.96 2.49 -6.19
CA CYS A 25 -4.57 2.48 -6.62
C CYS A 25 -4.24 3.67 -7.55
N ARG A 26 -5.19 4.12 -8.38
CA ARG A 26 -5.01 5.33 -9.20
C ARG A 26 -4.88 6.58 -8.33
N GLN A 27 -5.72 6.75 -7.33
CA GLN A 27 -5.63 7.88 -6.39
C GLN A 27 -4.28 7.91 -5.67
N VAL A 28 -3.79 6.74 -5.24
CA VAL A 28 -2.47 6.62 -4.60
C VAL A 28 -1.35 6.97 -5.58
N ALA A 29 -1.43 6.47 -6.82
CA ALA A 29 -0.46 6.76 -7.86
C ALA A 29 -0.41 8.25 -8.21
N ASP A 30 -1.56 8.88 -8.40
CA ASP A 30 -1.65 10.31 -8.72
C ASP A 30 -1.01 11.15 -7.61
N LEU A 31 -1.33 10.89 -6.35
CA LEU A 31 -0.72 11.62 -5.22
C LEU A 31 0.80 11.37 -5.11
N ALA A 32 1.25 10.13 -5.28
CA ALA A 32 2.67 9.81 -5.22
C ALA A 32 3.46 10.51 -6.35
N LEU A 33 2.90 10.52 -7.57
CA LEU A 33 3.49 11.22 -8.72
C LEU A 33 3.52 12.74 -8.51
N ASP A 34 2.46 13.33 -7.97
CA ASP A 34 2.40 14.77 -7.68
C ASP A 34 3.47 15.15 -6.67
N ILE A 35 3.59 14.41 -5.56
CA ILE A 35 4.64 14.63 -4.56
C ILE A 35 6.03 14.49 -5.19
N ALA A 36 6.26 13.43 -5.98
CA ALA A 36 7.56 13.20 -6.62
C ALA A 36 7.97 14.37 -7.52
N ARG A 37 7.03 14.94 -8.29
CA ARG A 37 7.27 16.08 -9.17
C ARG A 37 7.47 17.39 -8.39
N GLU A 38 6.57 17.69 -7.46
CA GLU A 38 6.60 18.94 -6.67
C GLU A 38 7.84 19.03 -5.79
N ARG A 39 8.30 17.90 -5.25
CA ARG A 39 9.46 17.81 -4.36
C ARG A 39 10.76 17.49 -5.11
N HIS A 40 10.71 17.33 -6.44
CA HIS A 40 11.86 16.97 -7.28
C HIS A 40 12.61 15.73 -6.75
N LEU A 41 11.85 14.69 -6.33
CA LEU A 41 12.42 13.48 -5.77
C LEU A 41 13.22 12.71 -6.84
N ASP A 42 14.36 12.15 -6.43
CA ASP A 42 15.20 11.31 -7.30
C ASP A 42 14.61 9.90 -7.40
N VAL A 43 13.51 9.76 -8.16
CA VAL A 43 12.79 8.53 -8.43
C VAL A 43 12.38 8.43 -9.90
N ASP A 44 12.30 7.21 -10.42
CA ASP A 44 11.71 6.95 -11.72
C ASP A 44 10.17 7.04 -11.63
N LEU A 45 9.56 7.99 -12.33
CA LEU A 45 8.11 8.23 -12.28
C LEU A 45 7.30 7.04 -12.82
N ASP A 46 7.81 6.33 -13.82
CA ASP A 46 7.16 5.13 -14.36
C ASP A 46 7.18 4.00 -13.32
N GLN A 47 8.25 3.91 -12.53
CA GLN A 47 8.36 2.96 -11.43
C GLN A 47 7.44 3.35 -10.26
N VAL A 48 7.33 4.65 -9.94
CA VAL A 48 6.39 5.16 -8.93
C VAL A 48 4.95 4.79 -9.30
N GLU A 49 4.54 5.04 -10.55
CA GLU A 49 3.21 4.69 -11.02
C GLU A 49 2.96 3.19 -10.93
N ALA A 50 3.87 2.39 -11.45
CA ALA A 50 3.74 0.93 -11.44
C ALA A 50 3.67 0.36 -10.01
N ALA A 51 4.53 0.84 -9.11
CA ALA A 51 4.54 0.42 -7.71
C ALA A 51 3.23 0.80 -6.99
N ALA A 52 2.76 2.04 -7.19
CA ALA A 52 1.49 2.49 -6.62
C ALA A 52 0.29 1.73 -7.20
N MET A 53 0.29 1.42 -8.50
CA MET A 53 -0.78 0.62 -9.11
C MET A 53 -0.79 -0.84 -8.66
N LEU A 54 0.32 -1.38 -8.16
CA LEU A 54 0.47 -2.79 -7.77
C LEU A 54 0.60 -3.02 -6.26
N HIS A 55 0.67 -1.96 -5.42
CA HIS A 55 0.92 -2.11 -3.98
C HIS A 55 -0.08 -3.02 -3.28
N ASP A 56 -1.31 -3.00 -3.72
CA ASP A 56 -2.45 -3.73 -3.16
C ASP A 56 -2.85 -5.00 -3.93
N ILE A 57 -2.01 -5.48 -4.85
CA ILE A 57 -2.36 -6.59 -5.76
C ILE A 57 -2.85 -7.85 -5.04
N GLY A 58 -2.50 -8.03 -3.76
CA GLY A 58 -2.85 -9.19 -2.96
C GLY A 58 -4.19 -9.11 -2.21
N ILE A 59 -4.96 -8.00 -2.28
CA ILE A 59 -6.18 -7.86 -1.46
C ILE A 59 -7.24 -8.92 -1.76
N PHE A 60 -7.37 -9.39 -3.01
CA PHE A 60 -8.37 -10.38 -3.39
C PHE A 60 -8.21 -11.74 -2.68
N LEU A 61 -7.02 -12.04 -2.16
CA LEU A 61 -6.73 -13.25 -1.40
C LEU A 61 -7.23 -13.18 0.05
N THR A 62 -7.64 -12.00 0.50
CA THR A 62 -8.01 -11.74 1.88
C THR A 62 -9.53 -11.78 2.11
N ASN A 63 -9.91 -11.96 3.37
CA ASN A 63 -11.31 -11.91 3.81
C ASN A 63 -11.66 -10.49 4.25
N ALA A 64 -12.19 -9.68 3.34
CA ALA A 64 -12.66 -8.32 3.58
C ALA A 64 -13.92 -8.03 2.74
N PRO A 65 -15.08 -8.61 3.10
CA PRO A 65 -16.30 -8.56 2.29
C PRO A 65 -16.84 -7.14 2.06
N GLY A 66 -16.52 -6.20 2.95
CA GLY A 66 -16.89 -4.78 2.79
C GLY A 66 -16.24 -4.08 1.58
N ILE A 67 -15.22 -4.69 0.98
CA ILE A 67 -14.57 -4.24 -0.26
C ILE A 67 -14.58 -5.34 -1.33
N HIS A 68 -15.54 -6.27 -1.24
CA HIS A 68 -15.70 -7.41 -2.16
C HIS A 68 -14.51 -8.38 -2.23
N CYS A 69 -13.65 -8.43 -1.19
CA CYS A 69 -12.62 -9.45 -1.06
C CYS A 69 -13.19 -10.68 -0.33
N HIS A 70 -13.22 -11.82 -1.02
CA HIS A 70 -13.80 -13.07 -0.52
C HIS A 70 -12.75 -14.20 -0.42
N GLY A 71 -11.49 -13.84 -0.24
CA GLY A 71 -10.42 -14.79 0.06
C GLY A 71 -10.50 -15.30 1.51
N THR A 72 -9.51 -16.07 1.92
CA THR A 72 -9.50 -16.73 3.24
C THR A 72 -8.50 -16.13 4.22
N GLU A 73 -7.53 -15.36 3.71
CA GLU A 73 -6.45 -14.83 4.53
C GLU A 73 -6.87 -13.58 5.32
N PRO A 74 -6.29 -13.34 6.51
CA PRO A 74 -6.49 -12.08 7.22
C PRO A 74 -6.06 -10.87 6.38
N TYR A 75 -6.83 -9.77 6.43
CA TYR A 75 -6.58 -8.61 5.60
C TYR A 75 -5.16 -8.03 5.74
N ILE A 76 -4.59 -8.06 6.94
CA ILE A 76 -3.23 -7.57 7.20
C ILE A 76 -2.14 -8.28 6.35
N LYS A 77 -2.43 -9.47 5.81
CA LYS A 77 -1.50 -10.21 4.95
C LYS A 77 -1.46 -9.71 3.50
N HIS A 78 -2.35 -8.79 3.09
CA HIS A 78 -2.47 -8.40 1.68
C HIS A 78 -1.15 -7.94 1.05
N GLY A 79 -0.34 -7.17 1.79
CA GLY A 79 0.95 -6.70 1.30
C GLY A 79 1.96 -7.84 1.10
N LEU A 80 2.07 -8.76 2.06
CA LEU A 80 2.92 -9.96 1.94
C LEU A 80 2.47 -10.83 0.77
N LEU A 81 1.18 -11.12 0.67
CA LEU A 81 0.61 -11.94 -0.41
C LEU A 81 0.81 -11.27 -1.77
N GLY A 82 0.61 -9.95 -1.84
CA GLY A 82 0.87 -9.16 -3.05
C GLY A 82 2.32 -9.24 -3.50
N SER A 83 3.27 -9.06 -2.58
CA SER A 83 4.70 -9.20 -2.86
C SER A 83 5.04 -10.58 -3.42
N GLN A 84 4.52 -11.65 -2.82
CA GLN A 84 4.74 -13.02 -3.29
C GLN A 84 4.16 -13.27 -4.68
N LEU A 85 2.98 -12.69 -4.99
CA LEU A 85 2.39 -12.74 -6.33
C LEU A 85 3.29 -12.06 -7.36
N LEU A 86 3.76 -10.85 -7.06
CA LEU A 86 4.62 -10.07 -7.94
C LEU A 86 5.96 -10.77 -8.21
N GLN A 87 6.60 -11.31 -7.17
CA GLN A 87 7.83 -12.09 -7.30
C GLN A 87 7.62 -13.34 -8.18
N ARG A 88 6.52 -14.08 -7.97
CA ARG A 88 6.17 -15.25 -8.79
C ARG A 88 5.95 -14.88 -10.26
N ASP A 89 5.40 -13.71 -10.52
CA ASP A 89 5.15 -13.20 -11.87
C ASP A 89 6.39 -12.54 -12.52
N GLY A 90 7.55 -12.57 -11.82
CA GLY A 90 8.82 -12.03 -12.32
C GLY A 90 8.87 -10.49 -12.34
N ILE A 91 8.08 -9.84 -11.50
CA ILE A 91 8.08 -8.38 -11.35
C ILE A 91 9.29 -7.95 -10.51
N ASP A 92 9.84 -6.80 -10.85
CA ASP A 92 10.99 -6.19 -10.17
C ASP A 92 10.80 -6.17 -8.64
N GLU A 93 11.86 -6.58 -7.91
CA GLU A 93 11.84 -6.65 -6.44
C GLU A 93 11.56 -5.30 -5.80
N ALA A 94 11.98 -4.19 -6.41
CA ALA A 94 11.67 -2.86 -5.89
C ALA A 94 10.15 -2.60 -5.82
N ILE A 95 9.39 -3.09 -6.79
CA ILE A 95 7.92 -2.97 -6.81
C ILE A 95 7.30 -3.99 -5.85
N ALA A 96 7.80 -5.21 -5.81
CA ALA A 96 7.32 -6.24 -4.88
C ALA A 96 7.56 -5.84 -3.41
N ALA A 97 8.66 -5.14 -3.11
CA ALA A 97 8.97 -4.61 -1.79
C ALA A 97 7.97 -3.51 -1.36
N VAL A 98 7.54 -2.64 -2.29
CA VAL A 98 6.47 -1.65 -2.01
C VAL A 98 5.20 -2.36 -1.56
N ALA A 99 4.77 -3.40 -2.26
CA ALA A 99 3.59 -4.17 -1.86
C ALA A 99 3.76 -4.75 -0.44
N ARG A 100 4.92 -5.32 -0.11
CA ARG A 100 5.19 -5.93 1.20
C ARG A 100 5.20 -4.92 2.35
N ARG A 101 5.70 -3.71 2.12
CA ARG A 101 6.10 -2.76 3.17
C ARG A 101 5.19 -1.54 3.31
N HIS A 102 4.08 -1.45 2.54
CA HIS A 102 3.21 -0.26 2.58
C HIS A 102 2.19 -0.27 3.73
N THR A 103 1.95 -1.41 4.41
CA THR A 103 0.88 -1.53 5.42
C THR A 103 1.18 -0.65 6.64
N GLY A 104 0.21 0.15 7.07
CA GLY A 104 0.41 1.12 8.15
C GLY A 104 1.46 2.17 7.77
N ALA A 105 2.39 2.46 8.65
CA ALA A 105 3.64 3.17 8.37
C ALA A 105 4.84 2.23 8.55
N GLY A 106 4.72 1.02 8.02
CA GLY A 106 5.60 -0.12 8.31
C GLY A 106 5.17 -0.88 9.57
N ILE A 107 5.62 -2.13 9.68
CA ILE A 107 5.36 -3.02 10.82
C ILE A 107 6.69 -3.64 11.26
N THR A 108 7.03 -3.51 12.54
CA THR A 108 8.24 -4.11 13.10
C THR A 108 7.98 -5.54 13.59
N ASN A 109 9.05 -6.34 13.74
CA ASN A 109 8.94 -7.68 14.34
C ASN A 109 8.48 -7.65 15.80
N ASP A 110 8.80 -6.58 16.53
CA ASP A 110 8.32 -6.40 17.89
C ASP A 110 6.81 -6.16 17.91
N GLU A 111 6.29 -5.30 17.03
CA GLU A 111 4.85 -5.10 16.88
C GLU A 111 4.11 -6.38 16.47
N ILE A 112 4.69 -7.19 15.58
CA ILE A 112 4.11 -8.50 15.22
C ILE A 112 3.92 -9.37 16.46
N ARG A 113 4.91 -9.43 17.34
CA ARG A 113 4.86 -10.24 18.58
C ARG A 113 3.91 -9.64 19.61
N GLU A 114 4.07 -8.35 19.92
CA GLU A 114 3.33 -7.66 20.97
C GLU A 114 1.82 -7.57 20.68
N LEU A 115 1.48 -7.30 19.41
CA LEU A 115 0.09 -7.19 18.95
C LEU A 115 -0.47 -8.53 18.45
N SER A 116 0.31 -9.61 18.51
CA SER A 116 -0.07 -10.94 18.00
C SER A 116 -0.63 -10.89 16.57
N LEU A 117 0.04 -10.13 15.70
CA LEU A 117 -0.42 -9.96 14.32
C LEU A 117 -0.30 -11.29 13.54
N PRO A 118 -1.31 -11.69 12.75
CA PRO A 118 -1.32 -12.97 12.05
C PRO A 118 -0.47 -12.93 10.77
N ILE A 119 0.73 -12.36 10.84
CA ILE A 119 1.75 -12.36 9.79
C ILE A 119 3.04 -12.96 10.34
N PRO A 120 3.85 -13.67 9.51
CA PRO A 120 5.13 -14.19 9.98
C PRO A 120 6.09 -13.05 10.31
N PRO A 121 7.08 -13.28 11.19
CA PRO A 121 8.21 -12.37 11.32
C PRO A 121 8.86 -12.11 9.96
N GLY A 122 9.23 -10.86 9.70
CA GLY A 122 9.75 -10.47 8.41
C GLY A 122 10.08 -8.98 8.35
N ASP A 123 10.39 -8.55 7.15
CA ASP A 123 10.77 -7.17 6.86
C ASP A 123 9.59 -6.45 6.17
N TYR A 124 8.92 -5.62 6.97
CA TYR A 124 7.73 -4.86 6.56
C TYR A 124 7.89 -3.35 6.78
N MET A 125 9.13 -2.88 6.98
CA MET A 125 9.43 -1.46 7.10
C MET A 125 9.80 -0.87 5.73
N PRO A 126 9.20 0.25 5.30
CA PRO A 126 9.58 0.91 4.05
C PRO A 126 10.99 1.52 4.18
N GLU A 127 11.93 1.10 3.33
CA GLU A 127 13.34 1.46 3.38
C GLU A 127 13.78 2.41 2.26
N THR A 128 13.35 2.13 1.03
CA THR A 128 13.73 2.98 -0.11
C THR A 128 12.81 4.21 -0.23
N LEU A 129 13.26 5.22 -0.96
CA LEU A 129 12.45 6.41 -1.22
C LEU A 129 11.13 6.05 -1.92
N LEU A 130 11.17 5.12 -2.88
CA LEU A 130 9.99 4.60 -3.57
C LEU A 130 8.98 3.96 -2.60
N GLU A 131 9.46 3.10 -1.71
CA GLU A 131 8.62 2.42 -0.71
C GLU A 131 7.98 3.41 0.26
N ARG A 132 8.77 4.37 0.78
CA ARG A 132 8.27 5.40 1.69
C ARG A 132 7.25 6.32 1.03
N LEU A 133 7.49 6.71 -0.23
CA LEU A 133 6.60 7.58 -0.99
C LEU A 133 5.22 6.92 -1.21
N VAL A 134 5.18 5.70 -1.70
CA VAL A 134 3.92 4.98 -1.94
C VAL A 134 3.23 4.65 -0.61
N CYS A 135 3.99 4.21 0.40
CA CYS A 135 3.47 3.99 1.75
C CYS A 135 2.80 5.25 2.32
N TYR A 136 3.42 6.42 2.17
CA TYR A 136 2.85 7.70 2.61
C TYR A 136 1.58 8.07 1.83
N ALA A 137 1.62 8.02 0.51
CA ALA A 137 0.49 8.40 -0.35
C ALA A 137 -0.76 7.53 -0.08
N ASP A 138 -0.59 6.22 0.14
CA ASP A 138 -1.68 5.29 0.44
C ASP A 138 -2.49 5.71 1.69
N LYS A 139 -1.85 6.33 2.70
CA LYS A 139 -2.58 6.68 3.95
C LYS A 139 -3.73 7.64 3.74
N PHE A 140 -3.69 8.44 2.67
CA PHE A 140 -4.70 9.44 2.38
C PHE A 140 -5.97 8.88 1.73
N TYR A 141 -6.00 7.61 1.35
CA TYR A 141 -7.14 7.01 0.67
C TYR A 141 -7.65 5.75 1.38
N SER A 142 -8.93 5.45 1.22
CA SER A 142 -9.57 4.24 1.72
C SER A 142 -10.19 3.46 0.57
N LYS A 143 -10.31 2.15 0.73
CA LYS A 143 -11.00 1.25 -0.21
C LYS A 143 -12.51 1.15 0.07
N SER A 144 -13.01 1.89 1.07
CA SER A 144 -14.41 1.86 1.50
C SER A 144 -14.91 3.26 1.82
N GLY A 145 -16.22 3.40 2.00
CA GLY A 145 -16.87 4.69 2.24
C GLY A 145 -16.97 5.51 0.96
N ASP A 146 -16.77 6.81 1.07
CA ASP A 146 -16.82 7.75 -0.06
C ASP A 146 -15.56 7.71 -0.95
N MET A 147 -14.52 6.98 -0.53
CA MET A 147 -13.21 6.87 -1.18
C MET A 147 -12.55 8.22 -1.51
N GLN A 148 -12.94 9.30 -0.81
CA GLN A 148 -12.35 10.61 -0.99
C GLN A 148 -11.03 10.74 -0.22
N ARG A 149 -10.19 11.69 -0.65
CA ARG A 149 -8.94 12.00 0.03
C ARG A 149 -9.20 12.43 1.48
N LYS A 150 -8.60 11.73 2.42
CA LYS A 150 -8.66 12.06 3.85
C LYS A 150 -7.87 13.35 4.13
N SER A 151 -8.35 14.17 5.07
CA SER A 151 -7.52 15.21 5.65
C SER A 151 -6.36 14.61 6.44
N LEU A 152 -5.28 15.38 6.59
CA LEU A 152 -4.12 14.97 7.40
C LEU A 152 -4.53 14.58 8.83
N GLU A 153 -5.46 15.32 9.43
CA GLU A 153 -5.96 15.00 10.77
C GLU A 153 -6.64 13.63 10.82
N ARG A 154 -7.47 13.29 9.82
CA ARG A 154 -8.09 11.96 9.73
C ARG A 154 -7.06 10.84 9.55
N VAL A 155 -5.98 11.10 8.81
CA VAL A 155 -4.88 10.15 8.68
C VAL A 155 -4.18 9.96 10.03
N ARG A 156 -3.83 11.04 10.74
CA ARG A 156 -3.24 10.99 12.08
C ARG A 156 -4.08 10.20 13.08
N GLN A 157 -5.38 10.46 13.12
CA GLN A 157 -6.33 9.71 13.94
C GLN A 157 -6.37 8.21 13.57
N SER A 158 -6.28 7.88 12.28
CA SER A 158 -6.22 6.50 11.83
C SER A 158 -4.92 5.82 12.29
N MET A 159 -3.77 6.46 12.11
CA MET A 159 -2.46 5.91 12.49
C MET A 159 -2.34 5.69 14.00
N SER A 160 -2.91 6.56 14.82
CA SER A 160 -2.88 6.40 16.29
C SER A 160 -3.65 5.18 16.81
N ARG A 161 -4.54 4.59 16.00
CA ARG A 161 -5.32 3.40 16.38
C ARG A 161 -4.59 2.08 16.15
N HIS A 162 -3.49 2.10 15.37
CA HIS A 162 -2.79 0.87 15.00
C HIS A 162 -1.84 0.35 16.08
N GLY A 163 -1.60 1.12 17.16
CA GLY A 163 -0.67 0.76 18.22
C GLY A 163 0.80 0.94 17.82
N GLY A 164 1.71 0.62 18.74
CA GLY A 164 3.14 0.78 18.53
C GLY A 164 3.53 2.20 18.16
N ASP A 165 4.62 2.33 17.40
CA ASP A 165 5.15 3.61 16.95
C ASP A 165 4.61 4.05 15.58
N THR A 166 3.52 3.43 15.10
CA THR A 166 2.96 3.69 13.75
C THR A 166 2.67 5.17 13.52
N ALA A 167 2.09 5.87 14.50
CA ALA A 167 1.81 7.30 14.40
C ALA A 167 3.10 8.14 14.29
N ALA A 168 4.12 7.81 15.08
CA ALA A 168 5.40 8.51 15.03
C ALA A 168 6.13 8.30 13.69
N ARG A 169 6.10 7.08 13.15
CA ARG A 169 6.64 6.78 11.82
C ARG A 169 5.88 7.52 10.72
N PHE A 170 4.55 7.60 10.80
CA PHE A 170 3.78 8.40 9.86
C PHE A 170 4.19 9.89 9.88
N GLU A 171 4.42 10.48 11.07
CA GLU A 171 4.89 11.87 11.16
C GLU A 171 6.29 12.06 10.57
N GLN A 172 7.14 11.03 10.61
CA GLN A 172 8.45 11.07 9.92
C GLN A 172 8.26 11.10 8.40
N LEU A 173 7.41 10.19 7.85
CA LEU A 173 7.06 10.21 6.44
C LEU A 173 6.41 11.53 6.01
N HIS A 174 5.53 12.09 6.85
CA HIS A 174 4.88 13.37 6.57
C HIS A 174 5.90 14.49 6.43
N ARG A 175 6.84 14.62 7.36
CA ARG A 175 7.91 15.62 7.26
C ARG A 175 8.80 15.41 6.03
N GLU A 176 9.15 14.17 5.72
CA GLU A 176 9.99 13.84 4.55
C GLU A 176 9.37 14.36 3.24
N PHE A 177 8.04 14.30 3.11
CA PHE A 177 7.36 14.64 1.86
C PHE A 177 6.66 16.02 1.86
N THR A 178 6.71 16.77 2.94
CA THR A 178 6.08 18.11 3.03
C THR A 178 7.04 19.24 3.38
N ASP A 179 8.17 18.96 4.03
CA ASP A 179 9.22 19.94 4.35
C ASP A 179 10.22 20.05 3.20
#